data_ab3ef7688b840d30f1fe95e2e2173e07
#
_entry.id   ab3ef7688b840d30f1fe95e2e2173e07
#
_cell.length_a   1.000
_cell.length_b   1.000
_cell.length_c   1.000
_cell.angle_alpha   90.00
_cell.angle_beta   90.00
_cell.angle_gamma   90.00
#
_symmetry.space_group_name_H-M   'P 1'
#
loop_
_entity.id
_entity.type
_entity.pdbx_description
1 polymer ?
#
loop_
_entity_poly.entity_id
_entity_poly.type
_entity_poly.pdbx_seq_one_letter_code
_entity_poly.pdbx_strand_id
1 'polypeptide(L)'
;MKKLATVWLDGCSGCHMSFLDLDERIVELAGLVHLVYSPIMDVKEFPEGVDITLVEGAVGSEEDAEKIRKIRERTAVLVSFGDCAATGNVPSMRNVFPVVDVLKRAYVENATHNPGIPREAVPALRPRVQPVHALVKVDCVIPGCPPSAELIWYALKELLEGRMPDMAGRATFG
;
A
#
# COMPACT_ATOMS: atom_id res chain seq x y z
N MET A 1 16.57 17.61 1.33
CA MET A 1 15.55 16.74 1.96
C MET A 1 15.11 15.72 0.90
N LYS A 2 14.97 14.45 1.27
CA LYS A 2 14.45 13.41 0.38
C LYS A 2 12.93 13.55 0.20
N LYS A 3 12.45 13.23 -1.00
CA LYS A 3 11.01 13.19 -1.30
C LYS A 3 10.43 11.86 -0.83
N LEU A 4 9.47 11.91 0.07
CA LEU A 4 8.72 10.77 0.58
C LEU A 4 7.30 10.76 -0.01
N ALA A 5 6.82 9.60 -0.40
CA ALA A 5 5.43 9.38 -0.77
C ALA A 5 4.84 8.19 -0.01
N THR A 6 3.54 8.23 0.25
CA THR A 6 2.77 7.08 0.75
C THR A 6 1.57 6.82 -0.15
N VAL A 7 1.20 5.57 -0.33
CA VAL A 7 0.17 5.15 -1.29
C VAL A 7 -0.73 4.09 -0.68
N TRP A 8 -2.04 4.20 -0.92
CA TRP A 8 -3.02 3.15 -0.68
C TRP A 8 -3.35 2.40 -1.97
N LEU A 9 -3.37 1.09 -1.87
CA LEU A 9 -4.00 0.16 -2.80
C LEU A 9 -5.11 -0.59 -2.05
N ASP A 10 -5.38 -1.85 -2.42
CA ASP A 10 -6.40 -2.69 -1.77
C ASP A 10 -5.92 -3.15 -0.38
N GLY A 11 -6.47 -2.58 0.68
CA GLY A 11 -6.09 -2.83 2.06
C GLY A 11 -7.05 -2.19 3.06
N CYS A 12 -6.68 -2.24 4.36
CA CYS A 12 -7.50 -1.71 5.45
C CYS A 12 -7.04 -0.35 6.00
N SER A 13 -5.95 0.21 5.47
CA SER A 13 -5.29 1.43 5.95
C SER A 13 -4.63 1.34 7.33
N GLY A 14 -4.52 0.14 7.90
CA GLY A 14 -3.92 -0.08 9.21
C GLY A 14 -2.45 0.28 9.28
N CYS A 15 -1.70 0.11 8.17
CA CYS A 15 -0.29 0.49 8.13
C CYS A 15 -0.12 2.02 8.17
N HIS A 16 -1.00 2.79 7.50
CA HIS A 16 -1.01 4.25 7.62
C HIS A 16 -1.43 4.69 9.02
N MET A 17 -2.38 4.00 9.67
CA MET A 17 -2.70 4.28 11.07
C MET A 17 -1.48 4.08 11.98
N SER A 18 -0.77 2.96 11.82
CA SER A 18 0.47 2.70 12.55
C SER A 18 1.59 3.69 12.19
N PHE A 19 1.60 4.22 10.97
CA PHE A 19 2.50 5.33 10.61
C PHE A 19 2.17 6.60 11.39
N LEU A 20 0.89 6.89 11.63
CA LEU A 20 0.47 8.02 12.46
C LEU A 20 0.80 7.82 13.95
N ASP A 21 0.88 6.56 14.41
CA ASP A 21 1.33 6.23 15.78
C ASP A 21 2.83 6.50 16.02
N LEU A 22 3.55 7.05 15.02
CA LEU A 22 4.86 7.67 15.24
C LEU A 22 4.80 8.88 16.16
N ASP A 23 3.61 9.46 16.36
CA ASP A 23 3.33 10.58 17.25
C ASP A 23 4.30 11.76 17.01
N GLU A 24 5.04 12.20 18.02
CA GLU A 24 5.97 13.34 17.92
C GLU A 24 7.10 13.08 16.91
N ARG A 25 7.44 11.84 16.60
CA ARG A 25 8.43 11.51 15.56
C ARG A 25 8.01 11.96 14.16
N ILE A 26 6.70 12.19 13.93
CA ILE A 26 6.22 12.79 12.67
C ILE A 26 6.77 14.20 12.49
N VAL A 27 6.92 14.96 13.57
CA VAL A 27 7.52 16.30 13.55
C VAL A 27 9.01 16.21 13.19
N GLU A 28 9.73 15.23 13.77
CA GLU A 28 11.12 14.96 13.40
C GLU A 28 11.22 14.56 11.92
N LEU A 29 10.35 13.65 11.48
CA LEU A 29 10.30 13.21 10.09
C LEU A 29 10.04 14.36 9.12
N ALA A 30 9.13 15.26 9.44
CA ALA A 30 8.84 16.45 8.63
C ALA A 30 10.05 17.38 8.46
N GLY A 31 10.99 17.35 9.41
CA GLY A 31 12.28 18.04 9.28
C GLY A 31 13.29 17.33 8.38
N LEU A 32 13.10 16.05 8.09
CA LEU A 32 14.03 15.20 7.32
C LEU A 32 13.57 14.96 5.88
N VAL A 33 12.26 14.98 5.61
CA VAL A 33 11.67 14.67 4.31
C VAL A 33 10.76 15.78 3.81
N HIS A 34 10.56 15.78 2.48
CA HIS A 34 9.47 16.48 1.86
C HIS A 34 8.40 15.44 1.47
N LEU A 35 7.27 15.41 2.19
CA LEU A 35 6.13 14.59 1.82
C LEU A 35 5.49 15.17 0.57
N VAL A 36 5.59 14.44 -0.56
CA VAL A 36 5.17 14.93 -1.88
C VAL A 36 3.87 14.31 -2.36
N TYR A 37 3.47 13.19 -1.76
CA TYR A 37 2.22 12.49 -2.08
C TYR A 37 1.79 11.62 -0.90
N SER A 38 0.50 11.66 -0.59
CA SER A 38 -0.14 10.77 0.38
C SER A 38 -1.65 10.71 0.08
N PRO A 39 -2.34 9.62 0.43
CA PRO A 39 -3.79 9.50 0.24
C PRO A 39 -4.61 10.61 0.90
N ILE A 40 -4.09 11.21 1.97
CA ILE A 40 -4.74 12.30 2.72
C ILE A 40 -4.32 13.71 2.27
N MET A 41 -3.51 13.82 1.21
CA MET A 41 -3.12 15.10 0.62
C MET A 41 -3.99 15.44 -0.59
N ASP A 42 -4.05 16.73 -0.93
CA ASP A 42 -4.80 17.20 -2.11
C ASP A 42 -4.11 16.90 -3.46
N VAL A 43 -2.85 16.47 -3.44
CA VAL A 43 -2.11 16.10 -4.65
C VAL A 43 -2.73 14.86 -5.27
N LYS A 44 -3.28 14.99 -6.49
CA LYS A 44 -3.97 13.90 -7.21
C LYS A 44 -3.06 13.11 -8.14
N GLU A 45 -2.03 13.74 -8.67
CA GLU A 45 -1.07 13.10 -9.58
C GLU A 45 0.19 12.72 -8.85
N PHE A 46 0.60 11.44 -8.98
CA PHE A 46 1.84 10.96 -8.38
C PHE A 46 3.05 11.65 -9.06
N PRO A 47 3.91 12.36 -8.31
CA PRO A 47 4.99 13.16 -8.85
C PRO A 47 6.14 12.30 -9.38
N GLU A 48 7.02 12.92 -10.16
CA GLU A 48 8.25 12.29 -10.65
C GLU A 48 9.42 12.49 -9.69
N GLY A 49 10.38 11.56 -9.72
CA GLY A 49 11.62 11.66 -8.98
C GLY A 49 11.42 11.57 -7.47
N VAL A 50 10.55 10.66 -7.01
CA VAL A 50 10.35 10.36 -5.60
C VAL A 50 11.49 9.48 -5.10
N ASP A 51 12.08 9.82 -3.97
CA ASP A 51 13.19 9.05 -3.42
C ASP A 51 12.72 7.75 -2.74
N ILE A 52 11.65 7.84 -1.93
CA ILE A 52 11.11 6.70 -1.18
C ILE A 52 9.58 6.71 -1.29
N THR A 53 9.00 5.57 -1.64
CA THR A 53 7.54 5.38 -1.62
C THR A 53 7.17 4.19 -0.75
N LEU A 54 6.33 4.42 0.27
CA LEU A 54 5.69 3.38 1.06
C LEU A 54 4.35 3.00 0.41
N VAL A 55 4.22 1.77 -0.03
CA VAL A 55 2.98 1.26 -0.66
C VAL A 55 2.29 0.30 0.29
N GLU A 56 1.13 0.71 0.81
CA GLU A 56 0.23 -0.13 1.58
C GLU A 56 -0.83 -0.76 0.69
N GLY A 57 -1.21 -1.99 1.02
CA GLY A 57 -2.27 -2.71 0.32
C GLY A 57 -1.76 -3.58 -0.84
N ALA A 58 -2.61 -4.50 -1.26
CA ALA A 58 -2.38 -5.40 -2.37
C ALA A 58 -2.90 -4.82 -3.69
N VAL A 59 -2.63 -5.49 -4.80
CA VAL A 59 -3.14 -5.10 -6.13
C VAL A 59 -4.42 -5.89 -6.41
N GLY A 60 -5.57 -5.27 -6.12
CA GLY A 60 -6.89 -5.89 -6.21
C GLY A 60 -7.72 -5.46 -7.42
N SER A 61 -7.42 -4.30 -8.01
CA SER A 61 -8.12 -3.73 -9.16
C SER A 61 -7.18 -3.46 -10.33
N GLU A 62 -7.73 -3.22 -11.52
CA GLU A 62 -6.93 -2.80 -12.68
C GLU A 62 -6.35 -1.40 -12.47
N GLU A 63 -7.08 -0.52 -11.77
CA GLU A 63 -6.58 0.80 -11.38
C GLU A 63 -5.36 0.71 -10.47
N ASP A 64 -5.37 -0.21 -9.48
CA ASP A 64 -4.20 -0.46 -8.64
C ASP A 64 -3.00 -0.94 -9.47
N ALA A 65 -3.24 -1.79 -10.46
CA ALA A 65 -2.19 -2.32 -11.31
C ALA A 65 -1.56 -1.25 -12.20
N GLU A 66 -2.34 -0.32 -12.73
CA GLU A 66 -1.85 0.82 -13.49
C GLU A 66 -1.10 1.80 -12.57
N LYS A 67 -1.70 2.10 -11.43
CA LYS A 67 -1.14 3.01 -10.43
C LYS A 67 0.23 2.55 -9.93
N ILE A 68 0.37 1.26 -9.56
CA ILE A 68 1.65 0.76 -9.04
C ILE A 68 2.77 0.74 -10.08
N ARG A 69 2.46 0.49 -11.37
CA ARG A 69 3.45 0.58 -12.44
C ARG A 69 3.97 2.02 -12.59
N LYS A 70 3.05 2.99 -12.65
CA LYS A 70 3.38 4.43 -12.70
C LYS A 70 4.24 4.86 -11.50
N ILE A 71 3.88 4.40 -10.31
CA ILE A 71 4.61 4.68 -9.07
C ILE A 71 6.03 4.10 -9.14
N ARG A 72 6.18 2.85 -9.61
CA ARG A 72 7.50 2.22 -9.75
C ARG A 72 8.43 3.01 -10.68
N GLU A 73 7.92 3.48 -11.80
CA GLU A 73 8.69 4.26 -12.79
C GLU A 73 9.20 5.59 -12.22
N ARG A 74 8.49 6.15 -11.23
CA ARG A 74 8.74 7.47 -10.66
C ARG A 74 9.43 7.46 -9.30
N THR A 75 9.75 6.26 -8.78
CA THR A 75 10.29 6.07 -7.43
C THR A 75 11.67 5.41 -7.47
N ALA A 76 12.62 5.93 -6.72
CA ALA A 76 13.94 5.33 -6.58
C ALA A 76 13.89 4.07 -5.69
N VAL A 77 13.33 4.16 -4.48
CA VAL A 77 13.18 3.04 -3.53
C VAL A 77 11.70 2.81 -3.26
N LEU A 78 11.18 1.67 -3.73
CA LEU A 78 9.80 1.26 -3.52
C LEU A 78 9.71 0.21 -2.41
N VAL A 79 8.90 0.51 -1.41
CA VAL A 79 8.74 -0.29 -0.19
C VAL A 79 7.35 -0.91 -0.15
N SER A 80 7.26 -2.24 -0.06
CA SER A 80 6.02 -2.92 0.36
C SER A 80 5.82 -2.68 1.85
N PHE A 81 4.77 -1.94 2.19
CA PHE A 81 4.47 -1.49 3.53
C PHE A 81 3.30 -2.29 4.12
N GLY A 82 3.63 -3.21 5.01
CA GLY A 82 2.70 -4.15 5.63
C GLY A 82 2.42 -5.40 4.79
N ASP A 83 1.76 -6.37 5.41
CA ASP A 83 1.58 -7.71 4.87
C ASP A 83 0.68 -7.76 3.63
N CYS A 84 -0.29 -6.85 3.51
CA CYS A 84 -1.14 -6.81 2.31
C CYS A 84 -0.30 -6.51 1.04
N ALA A 85 0.62 -5.55 1.12
CA ALA A 85 1.52 -5.23 0.03
C ALA A 85 2.54 -6.34 -0.24
N ALA A 86 3.00 -7.03 0.81
CA ALA A 86 4.04 -8.04 0.73
C ALA A 86 3.54 -9.43 0.28
N THR A 87 2.35 -9.84 0.71
CA THR A 87 1.83 -11.21 0.53
C THR A 87 0.42 -11.27 -0.08
N GLY A 88 -0.29 -10.14 -0.13
CA GLY A 88 -1.72 -10.07 -0.48
C GLY A 88 -2.64 -10.20 0.72
N ASN A 89 -2.23 -10.85 1.79
CA ASN A 89 -2.90 -11.02 3.08
C ASN A 89 -4.45 -10.99 3.01
N VAL A 90 -5.13 -10.13 3.78
CA VAL A 90 -6.59 -10.07 3.85
C VAL A 90 -7.26 -9.85 2.48
N PRO A 91 -6.84 -8.90 1.63
CA PRO A 91 -7.42 -8.75 0.30
C PRO A 91 -7.41 -10.03 -0.54
N SER A 92 -6.37 -10.86 -0.41
CA SER A 92 -6.24 -12.12 -1.16
C SER A 92 -7.18 -13.23 -0.70
N MET A 93 -7.88 -13.08 0.43
CA MET A 93 -8.86 -14.07 0.91
C MET A 93 -9.98 -14.32 -0.11
N ARG A 94 -10.33 -13.33 -0.95
CA ARG A 94 -11.31 -13.52 -2.02
C ARG A 94 -10.82 -14.41 -3.16
N ASN A 95 -9.51 -14.69 -3.25
CA ASN A 95 -8.92 -15.43 -4.35
C ASN A 95 -9.37 -16.90 -4.44
N VAL A 96 -10.02 -17.41 -3.40
CA VAL A 96 -10.62 -18.77 -3.38
C VAL A 96 -11.94 -18.83 -4.16
N PHE A 97 -12.51 -17.68 -4.53
CA PHE A 97 -13.74 -17.58 -5.29
C PHE A 97 -13.52 -16.85 -6.63
N PRO A 98 -14.25 -17.20 -7.70
CA PRO A 98 -14.30 -16.38 -8.90
C PRO A 98 -14.82 -14.98 -8.59
N VAL A 99 -14.24 -13.95 -9.20
CA VAL A 99 -14.63 -12.55 -8.97
C VAL A 99 -16.12 -12.30 -9.26
N VAL A 100 -16.66 -12.99 -10.28
CA VAL A 100 -18.08 -12.87 -10.63
C VAL A 100 -18.99 -13.34 -9.50
N ASP A 101 -18.62 -14.40 -8.79
CA ASP A 101 -19.40 -14.91 -7.66
C ASP A 101 -19.31 -13.97 -6.44
N VAL A 102 -18.13 -13.41 -6.19
CA VAL A 102 -17.95 -12.40 -5.15
C VAL A 102 -18.83 -11.17 -5.40
N LEU A 103 -18.82 -10.64 -6.63
CA LEU A 103 -19.63 -9.48 -7.01
C LEU A 103 -21.13 -9.80 -6.97
N LYS A 104 -21.53 -10.98 -7.44
CA LYS A 104 -22.91 -11.43 -7.37
C LYS A 104 -23.38 -11.54 -5.92
N ARG A 105 -22.58 -12.14 -5.06
CA ARG A 105 -22.90 -12.25 -3.63
C ARG A 105 -23.07 -10.89 -2.97
N ALA A 106 -22.17 -9.94 -3.23
CA ALA A 106 -22.20 -8.63 -2.60
C ALA A 106 -23.33 -7.73 -3.12
N TYR A 107 -23.55 -7.69 -4.43
CA TYR A 107 -24.37 -6.66 -5.07
C TYR A 107 -25.71 -7.17 -5.64
N VAL A 108 -25.95 -8.48 -5.65
CA VAL A 108 -27.20 -9.07 -6.12
C VAL A 108 -27.89 -9.84 -5.01
N GLU A 109 -27.20 -10.84 -4.45
CA GLU A 109 -27.81 -11.73 -3.46
C GLU A 109 -28.03 -11.06 -2.11
N ASN A 110 -27.10 -10.23 -1.66
CA ASN A 110 -27.16 -9.51 -0.38
C ASN A 110 -27.83 -8.13 -0.50
N ALA A 111 -28.22 -7.69 -1.70
CA ALA A 111 -28.81 -6.39 -1.90
C ALA A 111 -30.26 -6.34 -1.40
N THR A 112 -30.56 -5.40 -0.50
CA THR A 112 -31.92 -5.14 -0.02
C THR A 112 -32.73 -4.33 -1.04
N HIS A 113 -32.06 -3.42 -1.76
CA HIS A 113 -32.66 -2.56 -2.78
C HIS A 113 -31.74 -2.47 -3.99
N ASN A 114 -32.32 -2.30 -5.18
CA ASN A 114 -31.61 -2.09 -6.44
C ASN A 114 -30.48 -3.12 -6.69
N PRO A 115 -30.78 -4.43 -6.72
CA PRO A 115 -29.76 -5.43 -6.96
C PRO A 115 -29.12 -5.21 -8.33
N GLY A 116 -27.78 -5.15 -8.37
CA GLY A 116 -27.04 -4.96 -9.62
C GLY A 116 -25.56 -4.75 -9.36
N ILE A 117 -24.71 -5.39 -10.17
CA ILE A 117 -23.27 -5.22 -10.08
C ILE A 117 -22.90 -3.86 -10.68
N PRO A 118 -22.30 -2.94 -9.89
CA PRO A 118 -21.88 -1.63 -10.41
C PRO A 118 -20.76 -1.81 -11.46
N ARG A 119 -20.85 -1.01 -12.55
CA ARG A 119 -19.90 -1.08 -13.67
C ARG A 119 -19.41 0.28 -14.13
N GLU A 120 -20.05 1.35 -13.71
CA GLU A 120 -19.74 2.73 -14.09
C GLU A 120 -19.09 3.45 -12.91
N ALA A 121 -18.02 4.19 -13.17
CA ALA A 121 -17.28 4.98 -12.18
C ALA A 121 -16.73 4.17 -10.98
N VAL A 122 -16.50 2.88 -11.18
CA VAL A 122 -15.91 1.98 -10.19
C VAL A 122 -14.75 1.20 -10.80
N PRO A 123 -13.66 0.95 -10.06
CA PRO A 123 -12.54 0.14 -10.55
C PRO A 123 -12.95 -1.30 -10.86
N ALA A 124 -12.48 -1.85 -11.98
CA ALA A 124 -12.69 -3.26 -12.30
C ALA A 124 -11.80 -4.13 -11.40
N LEU A 125 -12.39 -5.10 -10.70
CA LEU A 125 -11.63 -6.04 -9.89
C LEU A 125 -10.82 -6.99 -10.79
N ARG A 126 -9.59 -7.24 -10.39
CA ARG A 126 -8.75 -8.27 -11.03
C ARG A 126 -9.25 -9.67 -10.68
N PRO A 127 -9.04 -10.66 -11.56
CA PRO A 127 -9.41 -12.06 -11.26
C PRO A 127 -8.82 -12.57 -9.95
N ARG A 128 -7.60 -12.11 -9.62
CA ARG A 128 -6.92 -12.41 -8.36
C ARG A 128 -6.26 -11.15 -7.80
N VAL A 129 -6.32 -11.01 -6.49
CA VAL A 129 -5.48 -10.07 -5.74
C VAL A 129 -4.05 -10.58 -5.72
N GLN A 130 -3.10 -9.71 -5.95
CA GLN A 130 -1.68 -10.04 -5.98
C GLN A 130 -0.88 -9.11 -5.07
N PRO A 131 0.22 -9.57 -4.47
CA PRO A 131 1.16 -8.70 -3.78
C PRO A 131 1.85 -7.76 -4.77
N VAL A 132 2.38 -6.66 -4.28
CA VAL A 132 3.01 -5.61 -5.10
C VAL A 132 4.17 -6.17 -5.95
N HIS A 133 4.99 -7.03 -5.35
CA HIS A 133 6.16 -7.61 -6.03
C HIS A 133 5.81 -8.54 -7.21
N ALA A 134 4.56 -8.98 -7.31
CA ALA A 134 4.12 -9.77 -8.48
C ALA A 134 3.94 -8.92 -9.75
N LEU A 135 3.84 -7.59 -9.62
CA LEU A 135 3.66 -6.68 -10.75
C LEU A 135 4.88 -5.82 -11.04
N VAL A 136 5.58 -5.39 -9.99
CA VAL A 136 6.71 -4.47 -10.09
C VAL A 136 7.84 -4.87 -9.14
N LYS A 137 9.07 -4.44 -9.44
CA LYS A 137 10.19 -4.64 -8.52
C LYS A 137 9.96 -3.86 -7.22
N VAL A 138 10.04 -4.56 -6.09
CA VAL A 138 10.08 -4.01 -4.74
C VAL A 138 11.51 -4.02 -4.25
N ASP A 139 11.97 -2.95 -3.62
CA ASP A 139 13.35 -2.81 -3.13
C ASP A 139 13.45 -3.17 -1.64
N CYS A 140 12.38 -2.97 -0.87
CA CYS A 140 12.32 -3.25 0.57
C CYS A 140 10.92 -3.70 0.98
N VAL A 141 10.84 -4.53 2.03
CA VAL A 141 9.57 -4.94 2.65
C VAL A 141 9.63 -4.59 4.14
N ILE A 142 8.59 -3.91 4.63
CA ILE A 142 8.33 -3.69 6.06
C ILE A 142 7.13 -4.56 6.43
N PRO A 143 7.35 -5.78 6.96
CA PRO A 143 6.26 -6.70 7.26
C PRO A 143 5.53 -6.35 8.56
N GLY A 144 4.31 -6.83 8.69
CA GLY A 144 3.43 -6.67 9.85
C GLY A 144 2.00 -6.36 9.44
N CYS A 145 1.04 -6.66 10.32
CA CYS A 145 -0.39 -6.41 10.07
C CYS A 145 -1.05 -5.70 11.27
N PRO A 146 -0.74 -4.40 11.44
CA PRO A 146 0.26 -3.56 10.77
C PRO A 146 1.69 -3.72 11.33
N PRO A 147 2.72 -3.22 10.65
CA PRO A 147 4.04 -3.05 11.26
C PRO A 147 3.95 -2.07 12.44
N SER A 148 4.72 -2.29 13.51
CA SER A 148 4.72 -1.36 14.63
C SER A 148 5.34 -0.01 14.27
N ALA A 149 4.95 1.05 14.98
CA ALA A 149 5.52 2.39 14.82
C ALA A 149 7.06 2.38 14.99
N GLU A 150 7.58 1.58 15.93
CA GLU A 150 9.02 1.42 16.15
C GLU A 150 9.73 0.85 14.91
N LEU A 151 9.14 -0.18 14.28
CA LEU A 151 9.70 -0.79 13.07
C LEU A 151 9.66 0.17 11.89
N ILE A 152 8.55 0.91 11.74
CA ILE A 152 8.38 1.92 10.70
C ILE A 152 9.45 3.00 10.85
N TRP A 153 9.64 3.51 12.07
CA TRP A 153 10.63 4.54 12.36
C TRP A 153 12.06 4.07 12.04
N TYR A 154 12.40 2.87 12.52
CA TYR A 154 13.70 2.25 12.22
C TYR A 154 13.93 2.17 10.71
N ALA A 155 12.97 1.61 9.97
CA ALA A 155 13.09 1.44 8.53
C ALA A 155 13.25 2.79 7.79
N LEU A 156 12.46 3.80 8.17
CA LEU A 156 12.55 5.12 7.57
C LEU A 156 13.93 5.76 7.82
N LYS A 157 14.47 5.66 9.03
CA LYS A 157 15.79 6.21 9.33
C LYS A 157 16.89 5.57 8.48
N GLU A 158 16.92 4.24 8.37
CA GLU A 158 17.87 3.54 7.52
C GLU A 158 17.75 3.98 6.04
N LEU A 159 16.54 4.03 5.50
CA LEU A 159 16.29 4.44 4.12
C LEU A 159 16.67 5.91 3.86
N LEU A 160 16.45 6.79 4.83
CA LEU A 160 16.83 8.20 4.73
C LEU A 160 18.35 8.38 4.74
N GLU A 161 19.07 7.53 5.43
CA GLU A 161 20.53 7.49 5.42
C GLU A 161 21.12 6.72 4.22
N GLY A 162 20.25 6.20 3.34
CA GLY A 162 20.67 5.46 2.14
C GLY A 162 21.06 4.00 2.38
N ARG A 163 20.71 3.44 3.53
CA ARG A 163 20.89 2.03 3.87
C ARG A 163 19.61 1.26 3.71
N MET A 164 19.70 -0.01 3.31
CA MET A 164 18.55 -0.93 3.35
C MET A 164 18.35 -1.42 4.78
N PRO A 165 17.14 -1.32 5.35
CA PRO A 165 16.89 -1.76 6.71
C PRO A 165 16.99 -3.29 6.82
N ASP A 166 17.67 -3.77 7.88
CA ASP A 166 17.69 -5.19 8.23
C ASP A 166 16.47 -5.53 9.09
N MET A 167 15.56 -6.32 8.54
CA MET A 167 14.34 -6.76 9.20
C MET A 167 14.51 -8.06 10.00
N ALA A 168 15.65 -8.72 9.90
CA ALA A 168 15.90 -9.99 10.60
C ALA A 168 15.81 -9.80 12.13
N GLY A 169 14.97 -10.59 12.78
CA GLY A 169 14.74 -10.51 14.22
C GLY A 169 14.01 -9.26 14.74
N ARG A 170 13.62 -8.35 13.82
CA ARG A 170 12.87 -7.11 14.17
C ARG A 170 11.41 -7.15 13.77
N ALA A 171 11.08 -7.95 12.77
CA ALA A 171 9.77 -7.99 12.16
C ALA A 171 9.33 -9.43 11.90
N THR A 172 8.02 -9.63 11.96
CA THR A 172 7.35 -10.88 11.58
C THR A 172 6.14 -10.56 10.73
N PHE A 173 5.79 -11.47 9.83
CA PHE A 173 4.47 -11.44 9.19
C PHE A 173 3.40 -11.77 10.22
N GLY A 174 2.27 -11.05 10.21
CA GLY A 174 1.13 -11.26 11.12
C GLY A 174 0.14 -12.29 10.63
#